data_c165eee5dc516b13d37bb8d2b8eed334
#
_entry.id   c165eee5dc516b13d37bb8d2b8eed334
#
_cell.length_a   1.000
_cell.length_b   1.000
_cell.length_c   1.000
_cell.angle_alpha   90.00
_cell.angle_beta   90.00
_cell.angle_gamma   90.00
#
_symmetry.space_group_name_H-M   'P 1'
#
loop_
_entity.id
_entity.type
_entity.pdbx_description
1 polymer ?
#
loop_
_entity_poly.entity_id
_entity_poly.type
_entity_poly.pdbx_seq_one_letter_code
_entity_poly.pdbx_strand_id
1 'polypeptide(L)'
;NLETDSLTYLSDVTVNGNLTNTSGAISLQNGVAGDTLTVNGDYTGGGTLLLDSELNGDDSASAQLELNGNTAGNTAVVINPITGIGEPTSTGIKVVDFAADPAQFKNNAQFSLTGSGYVNMGAYDYTLVEDNNDWYLRSQEVNPTPPPDPDPTPDPDPTPDPDPTPDPEPTPAYQPVLNAKVGGYFN
;
A
#
# COMPACT_ATOMS: atom_id res chain seq x y z
N ASN A 1 -5.28 -5.90 39.92
CA ASN A 1 -4.10 -5.27 39.30
C ASN A 1 -3.11 -6.35 38.95
N LEU A 2 -2.58 -6.29 37.77
CA LEU A 2 -1.45 -7.09 37.33
C LEU A 2 -0.30 -6.12 37.02
N GLU A 3 0.87 -6.41 37.63
CA GLU A 3 2.09 -5.69 37.35
C GLU A 3 3.14 -6.69 36.83
N THR A 4 3.87 -6.32 35.77
CA THR A 4 4.92 -7.17 35.24
C THR A 4 6.19 -6.36 34.94
N ASP A 5 7.30 -6.89 35.40
CA ASP A 5 8.67 -6.46 35.12
C ASP A 5 9.52 -7.61 34.51
N SER A 6 8.85 -8.71 34.21
CA SER A 6 9.45 -9.92 33.63
C SER A 6 8.64 -10.41 32.44
N LEU A 7 9.15 -11.42 31.74
CA LEU A 7 8.44 -12.05 30.61
C LEU A 7 7.25 -12.87 31.14
N THR A 8 6.07 -12.57 30.63
CA THR A 8 4.82 -13.29 30.92
C THR A 8 4.21 -13.78 29.62
N TYR A 9 3.98 -15.09 29.48
CA TYR A 9 3.34 -15.70 28.32
C TYR A 9 1.84 -15.84 28.57
N LEU A 10 1.06 -15.44 27.57
CA LEU A 10 -0.39 -15.46 27.61
C LEU A 10 -0.97 -16.13 26.35
N SER A 11 -2.18 -16.65 26.47
CA SER A 11 -3.12 -16.88 25.38
C SER A 11 -4.32 -15.99 25.64
N ASP A 12 -5.54 -16.39 25.31
CA ASP A 12 -6.73 -15.61 25.67
C ASP A 12 -6.83 -15.37 27.18
N VAL A 13 -6.65 -14.12 27.60
CA VAL A 13 -6.66 -13.71 29.02
C VAL A 13 -7.43 -12.43 29.20
N THR A 14 -8.25 -12.39 30.26
CA THR A 14 -8.91 -11.19 30.72
C THR A 14 -8.37 -10.75 32.08
N VAL A 15 -7.88 -9.53 32.14
CA VAL A 15 -7.50 -8.84 33.37
C VAL A 15 -8.68 -7.98 33.84
N ASN A 16 -9.39 -8.42 34.88
CA ASN A 16 -10.52 -7.67 35.47
C ASN A 16 -10.09 -6.52 36.39
N GLY A 17 -9.02 -5.86 36.09
CA GLY A 17 -8.45 -4.74 36.85
C GLY A 17 -7.41 -4.03 36.02
N ASN A 18 -6.58 -3.21 36.66
CA ASN A 18 -5.55 -2.47 35.97
C ASN A 18 -4.37 -3.40 35.61
N LEU A 19 -3.77 -3.11 34.45
CA LEU A 19 -2.53 -3.74 33.98
C LEU A 19 -1.44 -2.67 33.87
N THR A 20 -0.34 -2.88 34.62
CA THR A 20 0.84 -2.03 34.52
C THR A 20 2.01 -2.87 34.06
N ASN A 21 2.55 -2.56 32.87
CA ASN A 21 3.77 -3.15 32.33
C ASN A 21 4.88 -2.09 32.31
N THR A 22 5.64 -2.01 33.37
CA THR A 22 6.64 -0.93 33.56
C THR A 22 7.87 -1.16 32.68
N SER A 23 8.39 -2.40 32.61
CA SER A 23 9.62 -2.72 31.90
C SER A 23 9.70 -4.18 31.42
N GLY A 24 8.71 -4.99 31.76
CA GLY A 24 8.67 -6.41 31.39
C GLY A 24 8.17 -6.63 29.95
N ALA A 25 8.04 -7.88 29.60
CA ALA A 25 7.45 -8.28 28.34
C ALA A 25 6.16 -9.09 28.58
N ILE A 26 5.11 -8.72 27.88
CA ILE A 26 3.86 -9.47 27.79
C ILE A 26 3.85 -10.14 26.44
N SER A 27 3.73 -11.47 26.40
CA SER A 27 3.81 -12.22 25.16
C SER A 27 2.54 -13.01 24.89
N LEU A 28 1.96 -12.77 23.72
CA LEU A 28 0.95 -13.61 23.10
C LEU A 28 1.56 -14.42 21.94
N GLN A 29 2.90 -14.59 21.94
CA GLN A 29 3.61 -15.39 20.95
C GLN A 29 3.63 -16.86 21.38
N ASN A 30 2.66 -17.61 20.94
CA ASN A 30 2.52 -19.05 21.20
C ASN A 30 2.40 -19.88 19.90
N GLY A 31 2.56 -19.21 18.73
CA GLY A 31 2.44 -19.80 17.41
C GLY A 31 1.02 -19.77 16.85
N VAL A 32 0.11 -19.06 17.50
CA VAL A 32 -1.28 -18.88 17.05
C VAL A 32 -1.60 -17.38 16.93
N ALA A 33 -2.11 -16.95 15.78
CA ALA A 33 -2.68 -15.63 15.63
C ALA A 33 -4.15 -15.64 16.11
N GLY A 34 -4.58 -14.54 16.73
CA GLY A 34 -5.98 -14.35 17.16
C GLY A 34 -6.20 -14.45 18.68
N ASP A 35 -5.17 -14.70 19.46
CA ASP A 35 -5.26 -14.58 20.92
C ASP A 35 -5.52 -13.14 21.35
N THR A 36 -6.30 -12.94 22.43
CA THR A 36 -6.64 -11.60 22.92
C THR A 36 -6.28 -11.45 24.39
N LEU A 37 -5.54 -10.38 24.71
CA LEU A 37 -5.38 -9.88 26.06
C LEU A 37 -6.36 -8.74 26.29
N THR A 38 -7.44 -8.99 27.01
CA THR A 38 -8.44 -7.98 27.38
C THR A 38 -8.11 -7.35 28.74
N VAL A 39 -8.03 -6.04 28.81
CA VAL A 39 -7.83 -5.28 30.06
C VAL A 39 -9.06 -4.45 30.37
N ASN A 40 -9.83 -4.86 31.39
CA ASN A 40 -11.06 -4.17 31.80
C ASN A 40 -10.85 -2.94 32.70
N GLY A 41 -9.65 -2.76 33.24
CA GLY A 41 -9.25 -1.56 33.98
C GLY A 41 -8.29 -0.69 33.18
N ASP A 42 -7.59 0.20 33.88
CA ASP A 42 -6.62 1.08 33.26
C ASP A 42 -5.36 0.32 32.79
N TYR A 43 -4.81 0.73 31.66
CA TYR A 43 -3.55 0.20 31.13
C TYR A 43 -2.43 1.25 31.23
N THR A 44 -1.29 0.84 31.77
CA THR A 44 -0.09 1.66 31.75
C THR A 44 1.06 0.88 31.10
N GLY A 45 1.46 1.33 29.93
CA GLY A 45 2.59 0.79 29.17
C GLY A 45 3.94 1.36 29.61
N GLY A 46 4.99 0.60 29.39
CA GLY A 46 6.40 0.97 29.67
C GLY A 46 7.35 -0.14 29.28
N GLY A 47 6.82 -1.33 28.99
CA GLY A 47 7.58 -2.51 28.57
C GLY A 47 7.29 -2.90 27.11
N THR A 48 7.35 -4.19 26.86
CA THR A 48 7.21 -4.76 25.52
C THR A 48 5.95 -5.63 25.41
N LEU A 49 5.27 -5.54 24.28
CA LEU A 49 4.16 -6.41 23.89
C LEU A 49 4.61 -7.23 22.67
N LEU A 50 4.55 -8.55 22.79
CA LEU A 50 4.95 -9.49 21.73
C LEU A 50 3.70 -10.18 21.18
N LEU A 51 3.46 -10.06 19.89
CA LEU A 51 2.27 -10.54 19.23
C LEU A 51 2.61 -11.46 18.06
N ASP A 52 1.88 -12.56 17.91
CA ASP A 52 1.85 -13.37 16.70
C ASP A 52 0.86 -12.77 15.70
N SER A 53 1.22 -12.71 14.44
CA SER A 53 0.35 -12.15 13.39
C SER A 53 0.53 -12.92 12.08
N GLU A 54 -0.55 -13.05 11.34
CA GLU A 54 -0.50 -13.35 9.91
C GLU A 54 -0.28 -12.03 9.17
N LEU A 55 0.55 -12.05 8.12
CA LEU A 55 0.83 -10.84 7.33
C LEU A 55 0.40 -11.04 5.88
N ASN A 56 -0.90 -10.83 5.65
CA ASN A 56 -1.54 -10.74 4.35
C ASN A 56 -2.31 -9.41 4.23
N GLY A 57 -3.54 -9.45 3.72
CA GLY A 57 -4.43 -8.27 3.67
C GLY A 57 -5.13 -7.95 5.00
N ASP A 58 -6.14 -7.11 4.93
CA ASP A 58 -6.88 -6.57 6.09
C ASP A 58 -7.54 -7.64 6.98
N ASP A 59 -7.90 -8.80 6.42
CA ASP A 59 -8.57 -9.90 7.13
C ASP A 59 -7.60 -10.87 7.84
N SER A 60 -6.32 -10.54 7.91
CA SER A 60 -5.32 -11.38 8.57
C SER A 60 -5.57 -11.46 10.07
N ALA A 61 -5.45 -12.67 10.62
CA ALA A 61 -5.52 -12.86 12.06
C ALA A 61 -4.28 -12.28 12.74
N SER A 62 -4.46 -11.71 13.91
CA SER A 62 -3.38 -11.23 14.77
C SER A 62 -3.75 -11.38 16.23
N ALA A 63 -2.77 -11.66 17.06
CA ALA A 63 -2.93 -11.48 18.49
C ALA A 63 -3.17 -9.99 18.81
N GLN A 64 -4.06 -9.70 19.79
CA GLN A 64 -4.55 -8.35 20.06
C GLN A 64 -4.47 -7.98 21.55
N LEU A 65 -4.25 -6.70 21.80
CA LEU A 65 -4.46 -6.07 23.11
C LEU A 65 -5.76 -5.25 23.05
N GLU A 66 -6.77 -5.65 23.81
CA GLU A 66 -8.05 -4.94 23.95
C GLU A 66 -8.08 -4.13 25.26
N LEU A 67 -8.38 -2.84 25.17
CA LEU A 67 -8.30 -1.88 26.26
C LEU A 67 -9.66 -1.24 26.54
N ASN A 68 -10.21 -1.51 27.73
CA ASN A 68 -11.55 -1.07 28.16
C ASN A 68 -11.53 0.05 29.23
N GLY A 69 -10.36 0.61 29.56
CA GLY A 69 -10.18 1.68 30.54
C GLY A 69 -9.29 2.81 30.02
N ASN A 70 -8.85 3.69 30.93
CA ASN A 70 -7.87 4.70 30.55
C ASN A 70 -6.53 4.08 30.19
N THR A 71 -5.84 4.71 29.25
CA THR A 71 -4.52 4.23 28.84
C THR A 71 -3.45 5.29 28.98
N ALA A 72 -2.21 4.89 29.24
CA ALA A 72 -1.06 5.76 29.36
C ALA A 72 0.25 5.01 29.08
N GLY A 73 1.32 5.78 28.86
CA GLY A 73 2.68 5.27 28.69
C GLY A 73 3.01 4.84 27.26
N ASN A 74 4.22 4.32 27.09
CA ASN A 74 4.76 3.94 25.79
C ASN A 74 5.07 2.44 25.79
N THR A 75 4.50 1.69 24.86
CA THR A 75 4.71 0.25 24.74
C THR A 75 5.46 -0.06 23.45
N ALA A 76 6.58 -0.77 23.58
CA ALA A 76 7.29 -1.33 22.44
C ALA A 76 6.54 -2.57 21.94
N VAL A 77 6.32 -2.69 20.65
CA VAL A 77 5.61 -3.82 20.03
C VAL A 77 6.58 -4.63 19.18
N VAL A 78 6.55 -5.93 19.38
CA VAL A 78 7.26 -6.90 18.55
C VAL A 78 6.22 -7.78 17.87
N ILE A 79 6.21 -7.77 16.55
CA ILE A 79 5.38 -8.66 15.76
C ILE A 79 6.23 -9.86 15.32
N ASN A 80 5.71 -11.05 15.56
CA ASN A 80 6.24 -12.29 15.02
C ASN A 80 5.32 -12.77 13.90
N PRO A 81 5.73 -12.69 12.64
CA PRO A 81 4.93 -13.18 11.53
C PRO A 81 4.96 -14.71 11.54
N ILE A 82 3.82 -15.33 11.83
CA ILE A 82 3.71 -16.80 11.89
C ILE A 82 3.35 -17.41 10.53
N THR A 83 2.67 -16.62 9.66
CA THR A 83 2.37 -16.99 8.28
C THR A 83 2.05 -15.73 7.47
N GLY A 84 2.02 -15.86 6.16
CA GLY A 84 1.66 -14.79 5.22
C GLY A 84 2.56 -14.79 3.99
N ILE A 85 2.13 -14.11 2.96
CA ILE A 85 2.89 -13.88 1.72
C ILE A 85 3.17 -12.39 1.49
N GLY A 86 2.60 -11.53 2.34
CA GLY A 86 2.61 -10.08 2.18
C GLY A 86 1.61 -9.63 1.11
N GLU A 87 0.63 -8.85 1.51
CA GLU A 87 -0.40 -8.30 0.63
C GLU A 87 -0.70 -6.85 1.01
N PRO A 88 -1.28 -6.06 0.08
CA PRO A 88 -1.68 -4.70 0.38
C PRO A 88 -2.80 -4.68 1.42
N THR A 89 -2.74 -3.69 2.31
CA THR A 89 -3.82 -3.39 3.26
C THR A 89 -4.44 -2.04 2.95
N SER A 90 -5.72 -1.90 3.27
CA SER A 90 -6.47 -0.63 3.21
C SER A 90 -6.74 -0.10 4.62
N THR A 91 -7.35 -0.90 5.47
CA THR A 91 -7.59 -0.61 6.88
C THR A 91 -6.37 -0.98 7.72
N GLY A 92 -5.80 -2.13 7.45
CA GLY A 92 -4.70 -2.72 8.20
C GLY A 92 -5.16 -3.86 9.11
N ILE A 93 -4.19 -4.58 9.67
CA ILE A 93 -4.39 -5.68 10.60
C ILE A 93 -4.41 -5.10 12.02
N LYS A 94 -5.54 -5.18 12.71
CA LYS A 94 -5.68 -4.62 14.06
C LYS A 94 -4.82 -5.41 15.06
N VAL A 95 -4.05 -4.70 15.88
CA VAL A 95 -3.18 -5.29 16.93
C VAL A 95 -3.46 -4.69 18.31
N VAL A 96 -3.99 -3.45 18.37
CA VAL A 96 -4.49 -2.86 19.61
C VAL A 96 -5.86 -2.27 19.36
N ASP A 97 -6.82 -2.66 20.20
CA ASP A 97 -8.20 -2.21 20.16
C ASP A 97 -8.50 -1.37 21.41
N PHE A 98 -8.79 -0.09 21.22
CA PHE A 98 -9.32 0.75 22.30
C PHE A 98 -10.84 0.67 22.31
N ALA A 99 -11.35 -0.39 22.92
CA ALA A 99 -12.79 -0.70 22.98
C ALA A 99 -13.57 0.17 23.99
N ALA A 100 -12.86 0.95 24.81
CA ALA A 100 -13.48 1.86 25.79
C ALA A 100 -14.20 3.02 25.10
N ASP A 101 -15.30 3.48 25.72
CA ASP A 101 -16.00 4.68 25.27
C ASP A 101 -15.09 5.93 25.38
N PRO A 102 -14.67 6.56 24.27
CA PRO A 102 -13.76 7.70 24.30
C PRO A 102 -14.37 8.96 24.97
N ALA A 103 -15.70 8.98 25.20
CA ALA A 103 -16.33 10.03 25.98
C ALA A 103 -16.09 9.89 27.49
N GLN A 104 -15.76 8.69 27.95
CA GLN A 104 -15.57 8.37 29.36
C GLN A 104 -14.10 8.09 29.71
N PHE A 105 -13.35 7.51 28.79
CA PHE A 105 -12.00 7.06 29.01
C PHE A 105 -11.01 7.78 28.08
N LYS A 106 -9.77 7.94 28.53
CA LYS A 106 -8.71 8.61 27.76
C LYS A 106 -7.75 7.59 27.18
N ASN A 107 -7.53 7.68 25.89
CA ASN A 107 -6.47 6.93 25.20
C ASN A 107 -5.22 7.81 25.07
N ASN A 108 -4.24 7.61 25.95
CA ASN A 108 -2.96 8.31 25.94
C ASN A 108 -1.75 7.35 25.79
N ALA A 109 -2.00 6.05 25.63
CA ALA A 109 -0.93 5.11 25.38
C ALA A 109 -0.41 5.27 23.96
N GLN A 110 0.89 5.12 23.81
CA GLN A 110 1.57 5.11 22.51
C GLN A 110 2.21 3.75 22.29
N PHE A 111 2.13 3.27 21.05
CA PHE A 111 2.71 2.00 20.65
C PHE A 111 3.69 2.23 19.50
N SER A 112 4.79 1.50 19.49
CA SER A 112 5.78 1.59 18.44
C SER A 112 6.43 0.25 18.16
N LEU A 113 6.63 -0.06 16.88
CA LEU A 113 7.40 -1.26 16.51
C LEU A 113 8.87 -1.10 16.92
N THR A 114 9.43 -2.20 17.43
CA THR A 114 10.86 -2.26 17.74
C THR A 114 11.71 -2.39 16.47
N GLY A 115 13.02 -2.21 16.61
CA GLY A 115 13.98 -2.41 15.52
C GLY A 115 13.86 -1.36 14.42
N SER A 116 13.61 -1.79 13.20
CA SER A 116 13.54 -0.92 12.02
C SER A 116 12.27 -0.06 11.94
N GLY A 117 11.29 -0.30 12.83
CA GLY A 117 9.99 0.36 12.78
C GLY A 117 9.01 -0.24 11.78
N TYR A 118 9.36 -1.36 11.18
CA TYR A 118 8.52 -2.13 10.28
C TYR A 118 8.79 -3.63 10.38
N VAL A 119 7.85 -4.43 9.89
CA VAL A 119 7.98 -5.88 9.73
C VAL A 119 7.84 -6.20 8.24
N ASN A 120 8.85 -6.85 7.67
CA ASN A 120 8.82 -7.23 6.26
C ASN A 120 8.13 -8.58 6.05
N MET A 121 7.28 -8.66 5.01
CA MET A 121 6.72 -9.90 4.50
C MET A 121 6.56 -9.82 2.98
N GLY A 122 7.27 -10.68 2.26
CA GLY A 122 7.23 -10.67 0.79
C GLY A 122 7.69 -9.34 0.20
N ALA A 123 6.85 -8.70 -0.58
CA ALA A 123 7.09 -7.40 -1.20
C ALA A 123 6.62 -6.21 -0.34
N TYR A 124 6.19 -6.43 0.90
CA TYR A 124 5.57 -5.39 1.73
C TYR A 124 6.28 -5.23 3.07
N ASP A 125 6.39 -3.97 3.49
CA ASP A 125 6.74 -3.57 4.85
C ASP A 125 5.48 -3.16 5.59
N TYR A 126 5.24 -3.75 6.75
CA TYR A 126 4.11 -3.42 7.63
C TYR A 126 4.58 -2.50 8.72
N THR A 127 3.98 -1.32 8.80
CA THR A 127 4.25 -0.30 9.83
C THR A 127 3.06 -0.20 10.80
N LEU A 128 3.31 0.21 12.03
CA LEU A 128 2.27 0.42 13.03
C LEU A 128 1.69 1.83 12.90
N VAL A 129 0.39 1.92 12.69
CA VAL A 129 -0.34 3.18 12.46
C VAL A 129 -1.53 3.27 13.40
N GLU A 130 -1.68 4.43 14.06
CA GLU A 130 -2.88 4.75 14.83
C GLU A 130 -3.98 5.25 13.89
N ASP A 131 -5.18 4.71 14.06
CA ASP A 131 -6.37 5.17 13.36
C ASP A 131 -7.61 5.00 14.28
N ASN A 132 -8.29 6.09 14.55
CA ASN A 132 -9.49 6.14 15.41
C ASN A 132 -9.28 5.55 16.82
N ASN A 133 -8.13 5.79 17.43
CA ASN A 133 -7.65 5.26 18.72
C ASN A 133 -7.19 3.79 18.69
N ASP A 134 -7.37 3.07 17.61
CA ASP A 134 -6.87 1.71 17.42
C ASP A 134 -5.51 1.72 16.72
N TRP A 135 -4.77 0.62 16.86
CA TRP A 135 -3.48 0.47 16.19
C TRP A 135 -3.50 -0.70 15.23
N TYR A 136 -3.03 -0.42 14.01
CA TYR A 136 -3.05 -1.35 12.89
C TYR A 136 -1.66 -1.53 12.28
N LEU A 137 -1.38 -2.73 11.81
CA LEU A 137 -0.27 -2.97 10.89
C LEU A 137 -0.76 -2.64 9.47
N ARG A 138 -0.19 -1.61 8.85
CA ARG A 138 -0.48 -1.23 7.47
C ARG A 138 0.71 -1.50 6.57
N SER A 139 0.44 -2.16 5.45
CA SER A 139 1.46 -2.52 4.47
C SER A 139 1.79 -1.38 3.53
N GLN A 140 3.05 -1.30 3.16
CA GLN A 140 3.57 -0.47 2.10
C GLN A 140 4.47 -1.31 1.19
N GLU A 141 4.27 -1.22 -0.12
CA GLU A 141 5.11 -1.96 -1.06
C GLU A 141 6.57 -1.48 -1.00
N VAL A 142 7.49 -2.43 -0.87
CA VAL A 142 8.93 -2.18 -0.94
C VAL A 142 9.33 -2.22 -2.41
N ASN A 143 9.77 -1.13 -2.96
CA ASN A 143 10.05 -0.97 -4.40
C ASN A 143 8.80 -1.11 -5.29
N PRO A 144 7.86 -0.16 -5.22
CA PRO A 144 6.69 -0.20 -6.08
C PRO A 144 7.13 -0.30 -7.54
N THR A 145 6.56 -1.27 -8.27
CA THR A 145 6.80 -1.39 -9.71
C THR A 145 6.45 -0.05 -10.37
N PRO A 146 7.38 0.60 -11.09
CA PRO A 146 7.04 1.83 -11.79
C PRO A 146 5.86 1.56 -12.73
N PRO A 147 4.92 2.50 -12.88
CA PRO A 147 3.82 2.35 -13.81
C PRO A 147 4.38 1.99 -15.20
N PRO A 148 3.73 1.10 -15.96
CA PRO A 148 4.18 0.75 -17.30
C PRO A 148 4.39 2.03 -18.09
N ASP A 149 5.55 2.11 -18.76
CA ASP A 149 5.88 3.22 -19.66
C ASP A 149 4.71 3.39 -20.64
N PRO A 150 4.15 4.60 -20.81
CA PRO A 150 3.07 4.79 -21.75
C PRO A 150 3.52 4.26 -23.11
N ASP A 151 2.69 3.38 -23.66
CA ASP A 151 2.90 2.80 -24.99
C ASP A 151 3.29 3.93 -25.96
N PRO A 152 4.42 3.84 -26.68
CA PRO A 152 4.82 4.92 -27.57
C PRO A 152 3.65 5.24 -28.50
N THR A 153 3.21 6.49 -28.47
CA THR A 153 2.19 6.96 -29.40
C THR A 153 2.62 6.56 -30.80
N PRO A 154 1.74 5.87 -31.57
CA PRO A 154 2.10 5.46 -32.91
C PRO A 154 2.61 6.69 -33.68
N ASP A 155 3.76 6.53 -34.31
CA ASP A 155 4.37 7.56 -35.17
C ASP A 155 3.30 8.02 -36.17
N PRO A 156 3.02 9.32 -36.33
CA PRO A 156 2.03 9.78 -37.29
C PRO A 156 2.38 9.19 -38.66
N ASP A 157 1.40 8.51 -39.24
CA ASP A 157 1.49 7.92 -40.58
C ASP A 157 2.12 8.96 -41.53
N PRO A 158 3.18 8.63 -42.25
CA PRO A 158 3.80 9.59 -43.13
C PRO A 158 2.75 10.15 -44.08
N THR A 159 2.61 11.47 -44.09
CA THR A 159 1.74 12.17 -45.02
C THR A 159 2.06 11.68 -46.41
N PRO A 160 1.09 11.22 -47.21
CA PRO A 160 1.32 10.77 -48.57
C PRO A 160 2.07 11.86 -49.33
N ASP A 161 3.15 11.46 -50.00
CA ASP A 161 3.92 12.35 -50.88
C ASP A 161 2.96 13.01 -51.90
N PRO A 162 2.98 14.33 -52.09
CA PRO A 162 2.10 14.98 -53.04
C PRO A 162 2.32 14.34 -54.41
N ASP A 163 1.23 13.88 -55.00
CA ASP A 163 1.17 13.31 -56.36
C ASP A 163 1.96 14.19 -57.30
N PRO A 164 2.93 13.65 -58.08
CA PRO A 164 3.74 14.46 -58.97
C PRO A 164 2.81 15.24 -59.91
N THR A 165 2.97 16.56 -59.94
CA THR A 165 2.26 17.40 -60.89
C THR A 165 2.44 16.84 -62.28
N PRO A 166 1.36 16.62 -63.04
CA PRO A 166 1.47 16.12 -64.41
C PRO A 166 2.38 17.02 -65.24
N ASP A 167 3.34 16.39 -65.90
CA ASP A 167 4.24 17.07 -66.83
C ASP A 167 3.39 17.86 -67.83
N PRO A 168 3.70 19.14 -68.14
CA PRO A 168 2.90 19.93 -69.10
C PRO A 168 2.95 19.22 -70.46
N GLU A 169 1.77 18.97 -71.03
CA GLU A 169 1.67 18.38 -72.35
C GLU A 169 2.55 19.17 -73.35
N PRO A 170 3.27 18.48 -74.18
CA PRO A 170 4.10 19.14 -75.18
C PRO A 170 3.22 19.95 -76.14
N THR A 171 3.46 21.24 -76.21
CA THR A 171 2.77 22.16 -77.14
C THR A 171 2.91 21.62 -78.54
N PRO A 172 1.82 21.42 -79.32
CA PRO A 172 1.94 20.90 -80.64
C PRO A 172 2.76 21.89 -81.51
N ALA A 173 3.80 21.37 -82.15
CA ALA A 173 4.65 22.11 -83.04
C ALA A 173 3.80 22.64 -84.21
N TYR A 174 3.76 23.97 -84.33
CA TYR A 174 3.10 24.63 -85.43
C TYR A 174 3.78 24.21 -86.74
N GLN A 175 3.06 23.44 -87.62
CA GLN A 175 3.49 23.14 -88.95
C GLN A 175 2.97 24.23 -89.91
N PRO A 176 3.85 24.99 -90.61
CA PRO A 176 3.43 25.96 -91.59
C PRO A 176 2.81 25.23 -92.80
N VAL A 177 1.58 25.52 -93.11
CA VAL A 177 0.89 25.05 -94.30
C VAL A 177 1.50 25.77 -95.51
N LEU A 178 2.25 25.09 -96.29
CA LEU A 178 2.69 25.62 -97.57
C LEU A 178 1.55 25.68 -98.58
N ASN A 179 0.98 26.88 -98.82
CA ASN A 179 0.03 27.10 -99.90
C ASN A 179 0.71 27.00 -101.23
N ALA A 180 0.61 25.86 -101.88
CA ALA A 180 1.01 25.72 -103.24
C ALA A 180 0.03 26.45 -104.15
N LYS A 181 0.44 27.51 -104.66
CA LYS A 181 -0.28 28.26 -105.69
C LYS A 181 -0.14 27.54 -107.04
N VAL A 182 -1.17 26.84 -107.44
CA VAL A 182 -1.26 26.24 -108.75
C VAL A 182 -1.57 27.35 -109.79
N GLY A 183 -0.62 27.66 -110.60
CA GLY A 183 -0.83 28.51 -111.73
C GLY A 183 -1.35 27.68 -112.94
N GLY A 184 -2.59 28.01 -113.25
CA GLY A 184 -3.16 27.47 -114.49
C GLY A 184 -2.69 28.24 -115.67
N TYR A 185 -2.28 27.58 -116.67
CA TYR A 185 -2.15 28.11 -118.01
C TYR A 185 -3.18 27.54 -118.92
N PHE A 186 -3.90 28.39 -119.49
CA PHE A 186 -4.78 28.10 -120.67
C PHE A 186 -4.00 28.15 -122.00
N ASN A 187 -4.24 27.17 -122.79
CA ASN A 187 -4.49 27.30 -124.24
C ASN A 187 -5.19 26.05 -124.69
#